data_bb92dbbe39049be0f0d3c16840e68da5
#
_entry.id   bb92dbbe39049be0f0d3c16840e68da5
#
_cell.length_a   1.000
_cell.length_b   1.000
_cell.length_c   1.000
_cell.angle_alpha   90.00
_cell.angle_beta   90.00
_cell.angle_gamma   90.00
#
_symmetry.space_group_name_H-M   'P 1'
#
loop_
_entity.id
_entity.type
_entity.pdbx_description
1 polymer ?
#
loop_
_entity_poly.entity_id
_entity_poly.type
_entity_poly.pdbx_seq_one_letter_code
_entity_poly.pdbx_strand_id
1 'polypeptide(L)'
;MKLQNSINRMMRTGALCMAICITLLASAWAQKLVTPGYLFNDDPTCRELNGKFYLFTTQDPFTVQFEKENQFYKGMYAFRALSTTDFDHWTDHGSIVTGRDVTWNSGEALWDGDAGIPANGKFYSYAPYRINSAKEDNYGIFDIGVLTADNPLGPYKDVVGGPMKNVDGTPLEGLSPWVIYGDDKAPYLIWGAGNTSQNWVKIARLTPDMTQLAEPARDVVVPKKDACGELDYFESPILFKAGQKWYLTYVAYKPDKGPGCVPKGSYIDYVVSDSMFGPFNGPIRHLVYPAVDGEESVQQGVCTYKGQTYIAYHVPYDNGATYRSDTNVPESWTSTATDHHRQVAVTRLTILPDGSLQPIYPSHDQGVGTPGVTHLTLDAFAPRREAVEFHVEMNAWGERGVSGEYQMKMGDGGYLQYHDVDFGGGAATFHVEVSSENSGLRNGALEIRMDNPAGELIGEVKIESTGGRINYRVLTTHISPSAKGVHDLCLVARGKGTTTQRRLFNITSFGFTRR
;
A
#
# COMPACT_ATOMS: atom_id res chain seq x y z
N MET A 1 -8.47 -30.56 59.86
CA MET A 1 -7.44 -30.90 58.86
C MET A 1 -8.01 -31.19 57.46
N LYS A 2 -9.09 -31.95 57.27
CA LYS A 2 -9.65 -32.24 55.94
C LYS A 2 -10.30 -31.03 55.23
N LEU A 3 -10.92 -30.10 55.97
CA LEU A 3 -11.57 -28.91 55.43
C LEU A 3 -10.56 -27.87 54.89
N GLN A 4 -9.44 -27.70 55.60
CA GLN A 4 -8.37 -26.77 55.24
C GLN A 4 -7.65 -27.18 53.93
N ASN A 5 -7.49 -28.50 53.72
CA ASN A 5 -6.89 -29.03 52.49
C ASN A 5 -7.82 -28.89 51.27
N SER A 6 -9.15 -28.92 51.47
CA SER A 6 -10.14 -28.70 50.41
C SER A 6 -10.16 -27.25 49.97
N ILE A 7 -10.10 -26.28 50.89
CA ILE A 7 -10.07 -24.85 50.62
C ILE A 7 -8.77 -24.47 49.90
N ASN A 8 -7.62 -24.97 50.31
CA ASN A 8 -6.33 -24.72 49.67
C ASN A 8 -6.25 -25.32 48.25
N ARG A 9 -6.94 -26.43 47.99
CA ARG A 9 -7.03 -27.02 46.66
C ARG A 9 -7.94 -26.22 45.75
N MET A 10 -9.09 -25.72 46.26
CA MET A 10 -10.00 -24.81 45.51
C MET A 10 -9.33 -23.48 45.19
N MET A 11 -8.59 -22.88 46.13
CA MET A 11 -7.87 -21.63 45.86
C MET A 11 -6.73 -21.80 44.82
N ARG A 12 -6.01 -22.93 44.87
CA ARG A 12 -4.98 -23.22 43.84
C ARG A 12 -5.56 -23.47 42.47
N THR A 13 -6.70 -24.15 42.36
CA THR A 13 -7.39 -24.37 41.07
C THR A 13 -8.01 -23.09 40.55
N GLY A 14 -8.61 -22.26 41.41
CA GLY A 14 -9.13 -20.96 41.06
C GLY A 14 -8.03 -19.97 40.58
N ALA A 15 -6.89 -19.95 41.31
CA ALA A 15 -5.75 -19.12 40.91
C ALA A 15 -5.10 -19.59 39.60
N LEU A 16 -5.06 -20.91 39.33
CA LEU A 16 -4.54 -21.46 38.09
C LEU A 16 -5.47 -21.19 36.91
N CYS A 17 -6.79 -21.31 37.10
CA CYS A 17 -7.78 -20.92 36.08
C CYS A 17 -7.77 -19.42 35.82
N MET A 18 -7.62 -18.57 36.85
CA MET A 18 -7.51 -17.13 36.69
C MET A 18 -6.19 -16.73 36.01
N ALA A 19 -5.07 -17.37 36.31
CA ALA A 19 -3.80 -17.16 35.65
C ALA A 19 -3.84 -17.60 34.18
N ILE A 20 -4.50 -18.72 33.84
CA ILE A 20 -4.69 -19.20 32.47
C ILE A 20 -5.67 -18.28 31.73
N CYS A 21 -6.75 -17.80 32.37
CA CYS A 21 -7.63 -16.78 31.74
C CYS A 21 -6.94 -15.43 31.53
N ILE A 22 -6.07 -15.01 32.48
CA ILE A 22 -5.34 -13.73 32.33
C ILE A 22 -4.25 -13.84 31.26
N THR A 23 -3.58 -14.98 31.13
CA THR A 23 -2.62 -15.20 30.03
C THR A 23 -3.29 -15.41 28.69
N LEU A 24 -4.52 -15.92 28.63
CA LEU A 24 -5.32 -15.99 27.41
C LEU A 24 -5.96 -14.64 27.04
N LEU A 25 -6.19 -13.74 28.00
CA LEU A 25 -6.71 -12.39 27.77
C LEU A 25 -5.60 -11.38 27.42
N ALA A 26 -4.35 -11.64 27.76
CA ALA A 26 -3.24 -10.73 27.43
C ALA A 26 -2.68 -10.92 26.01
N SER A 27 -3.07 -11.99 25.30
CA SER A 27 -2.65 -12.22 23.89
C SER A 27 -3.69 -11.83 22.86
N ALA A 28 -4.83 -11.23 23.25
CA ALA A 28 -6.01 -11.06 22.40
C ALA A 28 -6.12 -9.67 21.72
N TRP A 29 -5.07 -8.83 21.73
CA TRP A 29 -5.25 -7.41 21.37
C TRP A 29 -4.25 -6.86 20.35
N ALA A 30 -3.56 -7.69 19.61
CA ALA A 30 -2.65 -7.19 18.58
C ALA A 30 -2.96 -7.81 17.23
N GLN A 31 -3.67 -7.06 16.39
CA GLN A 31 -3.71 -7.35 14.98
C GLN A 31 -2.29 -7.33 14.44
N LYS A 32 -1.88 -8.38 13.73
CA LYS A 32 -0.58 -8.39 13.09
C LYS A 32 -0.64 -7.58 11.81
N LEU A 33 -0.07 -6.40 11.84
CA LEU A 33 0.12 -5.55 10.67
C LEU A 33 1.36 -6.00 9.91
N VAL A 34 1.31 -5.93 8.60
CA VAL A 34 2.43 -6.28 7.73
C VAL A 34 3.50 -5.22 7.74
N THR A 35 3.09 -3.96 7.88
CA THR A 35 4.00 -2.81 7.84
C THR A 35 4.17 -2.22 9.23
N PRO A 36 5.39 -1.79 9.58
CA PRO A 36 5.62 -1.06 10.82
C PRO A 36 4.94 0.31 10.80
N GLY A 37 4.75 0.92 11.98
CA GLY A 37 4.01 2.15 12.17
C GLY A 37 4.55 3.41 11.48
N TYR A 38 5.66 3.32 10.79
CA TYR A 38 6.22 4.41 9.98
C TYR A 38 6.02 4.20 8.47
N LEU A 39 5.41 3.11 8.05
CA LEU A 39 5.18 2.79 6.65
C LEU A 39 3.69 2.63 6.39
N PHE A 40 3.10 3.63 5.80
CA PHE A 40 1.68 3.67 5.48
C PHE A 40 1.41 3.14 4.10
N ASN A 41 0.54 2.15 4.04
CA ASN A 41 0.16 1.48 2.81
C ASN A 41 -1.32 1.16 2.83
N ASP A 42 -1.94 1.29 1.68
CA ASP A 42 -3.34 1.00 1.49
C ASP A 42 -3.61 0.21 0.20
N ASP A 43 -4.88 0.00 -0.13
CA ASP A 43 -5.38 -0.67 -1.33
C ASP A 43 -4.59 -1.93 -1.69
N PRO A 44 -4.45 -2.91 -0.76
CA PRO A 44 -3.59 -4.04 -0.99
C PRO A 44 -4.17 -5.00 -2.02
N THR A 45 -3.33 -5.43 -2.95
CA THR A 45 -3.56 -6.65 -3.75
C THR A 45 -2.50 -7.70 -3.42
N CYS A 46 -2.80 -8.98 -3.63
CA CYS A 46 -1.85 -10.04 -3.30
C CYS A 46 -1.76 -11.12 -4.38
N ARG A 47 -0.58 -11.77 -4.46
CA ARG A 47 -0.32 -12.86 -5.41
C ARG A 47 0.74 -13.82 -4.90
N GLU A 48 0.64 -15.08 -5.32
CA GLU A 48 1.75 -16.02 -5.23
C GLU A 48 2.60 -15.92 -6.50
N LEU A 49 3.86 -15.56 -6.35
CA LEU A 49 4.82 -15.51 -7.45
C LEU A 49 6.12 -16.20 -7.01
N ASN A 50 6.56 -17.20 -7.79
CA ASN A 50 7.80 -17.94 -7.52
C ASN A 50 7.90 -18.50 -6.08
N GLY A 51 6.79 -18.98 -5.52
CA GLY A 51 6.73 -19.57 -4.18
C GLY A 51 6.79 -18.55 -3.03
N LYS A 52 6.69 -17.27 -3.31
CA LYS A 52 6.55 -16.19 -2.32
C LYS A 52 5.16 -15.59 -2.38
N PHE A 53 4.69 -15.13 -1.23
CA PHE A 53 3.54 -14.27 -1.12
C PHE A 53 3.99 -12.83 -1.39
N TYR A 54 3.36 -12.17 -2.34
CA TYR A 54 3.57 -10.75 -2.63
C TYR A 54 2.34 -9.94 -2.24
N LEU A 55 2.60 -8.77 -1.68
CA LEU A 55 1.65 -7.67 -1.56
C LEU A 55 2.05 -6.55 -2.51
N PHE A 56 1.07 -5.99 -3.19
CA PHE A 56 1.19 -4.75 -3.95
C PHE A 56 0.23 -3.76 -3.32
N THR A 57 0.71 -2.59 -2.96
CA THR A 57 -0.06 -1.63 -2.17
C THR A 57 0.08 -0.23 -2.76
N THR A 58 -0.95 0.58 -2.64
CA THR A 58 -0.81 2.03 -2.76
C THR A 58 -0.01 2.54 -1.57
N GLN A 59 0.76 3.59 -1.77
CA GLN A 59 1.45 4.27 -0.70
C GLN A 59 0.70 5.51 -0.26
N ASP A 60 0.33 5.57 1.01
CA ASP A 60 -0.26 6.75 1.64
C ASP A 60 0.76 7.88 1.80
N PRO A 61 0.31 9.14 1.72
CA PRO A 61 1.20 10.28 1.86
C PRO A 61 1.75 10.43 3.28
N PHE A 62 3.01 10.79 3.38
CA PHE A 62 3.69 11.05 4.66
C PHE A 62 3.50 12.48 5.20
N THR A 63 2.89 13.37 4.44
CA THR A 63 2.89 14.78 4.80
C THR A 63 1.51 15.28 5.18
N VAL A 64 1.41 15.84 6.37
CA VAL A 64 0.24 16.59 6.88
C VAL A 64 -0.21 17.72 5.94
N GLN A 65 0.64 18.18 5.04
CA GLN A 65 0.28 19.24 4.09
C GLN A 65 -0.87 18.81 3.18
N PHE A 66 -0.87 17.58 2.69
CA PHE A 66 -1.93 17.06 1.84
C PHE A 66 -3.25 16.90 2.57
N GLU A 67 -3.22 16.54 3.85
CA GLU A 67 -4.42 16.44 4.69
C GLU A 67 -5.07 17.80 4.93
N LYS A 68 -4.27 18.81 5.31
CA LYS A 68 -4.76 20.16 5.59
C LYS A 68 -5.42 20.84 4.40
N GLU A 69 -5.00 20.49 3.20
CA GLU A 69 -5.53 21.05 1.95
C GLU A 69 -6.68 20.21 1.37
N ASN A 70 -7.13 19.17 2.07
CA ASN A 70 -8.08 18.17 1.55
C ASN A 70 -7.63 17.57 0.21
N GLN A 71 -6.32 17.34 0.07
CA GLN A 71 -5.67 16.92 -1.17
C GLN A 71 -4.82 15.67 -0.97
N PHE A 72 -5.16 14.83 0.01
CA PHE A 72 -4.36 13.66 0.35
C PHE A 72 -4.18 12.70 -0.85
N TYR A 73 -5.20 12.58 -1.73
CA TYR A 73 -5.08 11.81 -2.96
C TYR A 73 -3.90 12.22 -3.85
N LYS A 74 -3.46 13.48 -3.76
CA LYS A 74 -2.29 13.96 -4.51
C LYS A 74 -0.97 13.43 -3.96
N GLY A 75 -0.98 12.93 -2.73
CA GLY A 75 0.17 12.27 -2.12
C GLY A 75 0.26 10.78 -2.43
N MET A 76 -0.81 10.18 -2.94
CA MET A 76 -0.89 8.77 -3.29
C MET A 76 -0.54 8.59 -4.76
N TYR A 77 0.72 8.34 -5.10
CA TYR A 77 1.15 8.25 -6.49
C TYR A 77 2.19 7.16 -6.76
N ALA A 78 2.30 6.19 -5.87
CA ALA A 78 3.20 5.07 -6.05
C ALA A 78 2.55 3.75 -5.61
N PHE A 79 2.85 2.68 -6.33
CA PHE A 79 2.65 1.31 -5.87
C PHE A 79 3.96 0.77 -5.31
N ARG A 80 3.85 0.16 -4.15
CA ARG A 80 4.91 -0.55 -3.45
C ARG A 80 4.71 -2.04 -3.54
N ALA A 81 5.78 -2.80 -3.54
CA ALA A 81 5.73 -4.24 -3.42
C ALA A 81 6.44 -4.72 -2.15
N LEU A 82 5.80 -5.65 -1.45
CA LEU A 82 6.38 -6.39 -0.33
C LEU A 82 6.30 -7.88 -0.60
N SER A 83 7.20 -8.69 -0.05
CA SER A 83 7.13 -10.13 -0.19
C SER A 83 7.54 -10.87 1.08
N THR A 84 6.99 -12.09 1.24
CA THR A 84 7.33 -12.99 2.36
C THR A 84 7.21 -14.45 1.96
N THR A 85 7.80 -15.34 2.76
CA THR A 85 7.59 -16.79 2.65
C THR A 85 6.94 -17.40 3.88
N ASP A 86 6.86 -16.65 4.99
CA ASP A 86 6.44 -17.14 6.32
C ASP A 86 5.48 -16.19 7.07
N PHE A 87 5.22 -15.00 6.50
CA PHE A 87 4.43 -13.91 7.09
C PHE A 87 5.04 -13.25 8.34
N ASP A 88 6.23 -13.65 8.75
CA ASP A 88 6.95 -13.02 9.85
C ASP A 88 8.07 -12.11 9.36
N HIS A 89 8.75 -12.53 8.29
CA HIS A 89 9.84 -11.78 7.66
C HIS A 89 9.39 -11.28 6.30
N TRP A 90 9.35 -9.97 6.17
CA TRP A 90 8.95 -9.28 4.94
C TRP A 90 10.13 -8.56 4.32
N THR A 91 10.17 -8.55 3.00
CA THR A 91 11.10 -7.73 2.23
C THR A 91 10.31 -6.62 1.53
N ASP A 92 10.70 -5.38 1.75
CA ASP A 92 10.21 -4.21 1.05
C ASP A 92 11.03 -3.96 -0.21
N HIS A 93 10.36 -4.01 -1.35
CA HIS A 93 10.94 -3.82 -2.68
C HIS A 93 10.75 -2.39 -3.22
N GLY A 94 10.32 -1.45 -2.40
CA GLY A 94 10.12 -0.05 -2.78
C GLY A 94 9.00 0.17 -3.77
N SER A 95 9.02 1.34 -4.39
CA SER A 95 8.00 1.79 -5.34
C SER A 95 8.24 1.21 -6.72
N ILE A 96 7.38 0.29 -7.14
CA ILE A 96 7.49 -0.44 -8.42
C ILE A 96 6.85 0.32 -9.59
N VAL A 97 5.84 1.14 -9.32
CA VAL A 97 5.17 2.04 -10.27
C VAL A 97 4.97 3.39 -9.60
N THR A 98 5.13 4.46 -10.37
CA THR A 98 4.78 5.81 -9.92
C THR A 98 3.91 6.51 -10.95
N GLY A 99 3.22 7.57 -10.56
CA GLY A 99 2.42 8.36 -11.49
C GLY A 99 3.21 8.94 -12.67
N ARG A 100 4.53 9.08 -12.53
CA ARG A 100 5.43 9.55 -13.60
C ARG A 100 5.74 8.50 -14.68
N ASP A 101 5.46 7.23 -14.43
CA ASP A 101 5.63 6.17 -15.43
C ASP A 101 4.57 6.25 -16.54
N VAL A 102 3.55 7.09 -16.36
CA VAL A 102 2.43 7.28 -17.27
C VAL A 102 2.40 8.73 -17.75
N THR A 103 2.71 8.95 -19.02
CA THR A 103 2.88 10.30 -19.60
C THR A 103 1.57 11.07 -19.81
N TRP A 104 0.44 10.38 -19.89
CA TRP A 104 -0.89 10.98 -20.06
C TRP A 104 -1.63 11.21 -18.72
N ASN A 105 -1.07 10.72 -17.60
CA ASN A 105 -1.55 11.05 -16.27
C ASN A 105 -1.19 12.50 -15.93
N SER A 106 -2.07 13.22 -15.25
CA SER A 106 -1.76 14.57 -14.74
C SER A 106 -0.66 14.59 -13.67
N GLY A 107 -0.12 13.42 -13.31
CA GLY A 107 0.91 13.26 -12.26
C GLY A 107 0.37 13.45 -10.85
N GLU A 108 -0.94 13.43 -10.67
CA GLU A 108 -1.55 13.81 -9.40
C GLU A 108 -2.05 12.66 -8.53
N ALA A 109 -2.24 11.45 -9.10
CA ALA A 109 -2.68 10.29 -8.32
C ALA A 109 -2.30 8.99 -9.01
N LEU A 110 -1.93 7.99 -8.22
CA LEU A 110 -1.81 6.59 -8.58
C LEU A 110 -2.16 5.76 -7.35
N TRP A 111 -3.34 5.18 -7.33
CA TRP A 111 -3.86 4.43 -6.20
C TRP A 111 -4.85 3.38 -6.66
N ASP A 112 -5.24 2.46 -5.75
CA ASP A 112 -6.33 1.49 -5.94
C ASP A 112 -6.16 0.64 -7.21
N GLY A 113 -4.95 0.13 -7.45
CA GLY A 113 -4.62 -0.68 -8.62
C GLY A 113 -4.30 -2.13 -8.30
N ASP A 114 -4.20 -2.93 -9.35
CA ASP A 114 -3.75 -4.32 -9.29
C ASP A 114 -2.40 -4.46 -10.02
N ALA A 115 -1.45 -5.16 -9.43
CA ALA A 115 -0.11 -5.32 -9.97
C ALA A 115 0.43 -6.76 -9.86
N GLY A 116 1.56 -7.01 -10.51
CA GLY A 116 2.21 -8.33 -10.49
C GLY A 116 1.42 -9.42 -11.21
N ILE A 117 0.55 -9.09 -12.14
CA ILE A 117 -0.32 -10.04 -12.86
C ILE A 117 0.50 -10.76 -13.93
N PRO A 118 0.77 -12.06 -13.79
CA PRO A 118 1.57 -12.79 -14.77
C PRO A 118 0.74 -13.17 -15.99
N ALA A 119 1.19 -12.77 -17.18
CA ALA A 119 0.65 -13.22 -18.46
C ALA A 119 1.69 -13.06 -19.56
N ASN A 120 1.67 -13.93 -20.58
CA ASN A 120 2.47 -13.82 -21.80
C ASN A 120 3.99 -13.64 -21.56
N GLY A 121 4.52 -14.21 -20.48
CA GLY A 121 5.93 -14.05 -20.07
C GLY A 121 6.27 -12.67 -19.53
N LYS A 122 5.28 -11.86 -19.23
CA LYS A 122 5.38 -10.51 -18.63
C LYS A 122 4.53 -10.41 -17.36
N PHE A 123 4.65 -9.27 -16.72
CA PHE A 123 3.80 -8.85 -15.59
C PHE A 123 3.07 -7.58 -15.96
N TYR A 124 1.81 -7.48 -15.54
CA TYR A 124 0.93 -6.36 -15.83
C TYR A 124 0.54 -5.66 -14.53
N SER A 125 0.29 -4.36 -14.64
CA SER A 125 -0.29 -3.53 -13.60
C SER A 125 -1.42 -2.70 -14.20
N TYR A 126 -2.57 -2.68 -13.55
CA TYR A 126 -3.73 -1.88 -13.92
C TYR A 126 -4.04 -0.91 -12.79
N ALA A 127 -4.32 0.33 -13.15
CA ALA A 127 -4.67 1.34 -12.17
C ALA A 127 -5.57 2.42 -12.77
N PRO A 128 -6.37 3.08 -11.94
CA PRO A 128 -7.02 4.32 -12.33
C PRO A 128 -6.00 5.46 -12.33
N TYR A 129 -6.00 6.25 -13.40
CA TYR A 129 -5.17 7.43 -13.56
C TYR A 129 -6.05 8.65 -13.74
N ARG A 130 -5.74 9.71 -13.02
CA ARG A 130 -6.51 10.94 -13.08
C ARG A 130 -6.17 11.76 -14.34
N ILE A 131 -7.18 12.07 -15.15
CA ILE A 131 -6.97 12.74 -16.44
C ILE A 131 -7.22 14.24 -16.37
N ASN A 132 -8.06 14.73 -15.47
CA ASN A 132 -8.43 16.14 -15.46
C ASN A 132 -8.61 16.68 -14.05
N SER A 133 -7.72 17.62 -13.69
CA SER A 133 -7.80 18.37 -12.44
C SER A 133 -8.81 19.52 -12.47
N ALA A 134 -9.46 19.79 -13.61
CA ALA A 134 -10.29 20.97 -13.81
C ALA A 134 -11.74 20.85 -13.32
N LYS A 135 -12.18 19.66 -12.85
CA LYS A 135 -13.47 19.54 -12.17
C LYS A 135 -13.29 19.79 -10.69
N GLU A 136 -14.05 20.74 -10.17
CA GLU A 136 -14.04 21.17 -8.76
C GLU A 136 -14.53 20.12 -7.76
N ASP A 137 -15.12 19.02 -8.24
CA ASP A 137 -15.43 17.87 -7.38
C ASP A 137 -14.14 17.07 -7.11
N ASN A 138 -13.88 16.83 -5.86
CA ASN A 138 -12.62 16.27 -5.32
C ASN A 138 -12.17 14.94 -5.94
N TYR A 139 -12.99 14.26 -6.74
CA TYR A 139 -12.71 12.94 -7.27
C TYR A 139 -12.25 12.91 -8.74
N GLY A 140 -12.57 13.90 -9.56
CA GLY A 140 -12.16 13.94 -10.98
C GLY A 140 -12.72 12.78 -11.82
N ILE A 141 -12.22 12.64 -13.03
CA ILE A 141 -12.47 11.50 -13.92
C ILE A 141 -11.21 10.62 -13.89
N PHE A 142 -11.42 9.33 -13.68
CA PHE A 142 -10.35 8.34 -13.70
C PHE A 142 -10.54 7.41 -14.88
N ASP A 143 -9.48 7.23 -15.65
CA ASP A 143 -9.39 6.24 -16.70
C ASP A 143 -8.42 5.14 -16.32
N ILE A 144 -8.78 3.91 -16.60
CA ILE A 144 -7.95 2.75 -16.30
C ILE A 144 -6.82 2.65 -17.34
N GLY A 145 -5.60 2.57 -16.86
CA GLY A 145 -4.41 2.30 -17.67
C GLY A 145 -3.79 0.95 -17.39
N VAL A 146 -2.94 0.49 -18.29
CA VAL A 146 -2.19 -0.75 -18.16
C VAL A 146 -0.70 -0.54 -18.44
N LEU A 147 0.12 -1.07 -17.56
CA LEU A 147 1.57 -1.06 -17.65
C LEU A 147 2.10 -2.49 -17.71
N THR A 148 3.28 -2.68 -18.29
CA THR A 148 3.94 -4.01 -18.36
C THR A 148 5.37 -3.95 -17.87
N ALA A 149 5.84 -5.10 -17.33
CA ALA A 149 7.22 -5.29 -16.93
C ALA A 149 7.68 -6.72 -17.24
N ASP A 150 8.98 -6.94 -17.30
CA ASP A 150 9.58 -8.27 -17.42
C ASP A 150 9.80 -8.94 -16.04
N ASN A 151 9.59 -8.19 -14.96
CA ASN A 151 9.75 -8.61 -13.58
C ASN A 151 8.54 -8.11 -12.76
N PRO A 152 8.00 -8.87 -11.80
CA PRO A 152 6.88 -8.42 -10.97
C PRO A 152 7.18 -7.16 -10.15
N LEU A 153 8.46 -6.89 -9.91
CA LEU A 153 8.95 -5.70 -9.20
C LEU A 153 9.29 -4.53 -10.14
N GLY A 154 8.93 -4.62 -11.42
CA GLY A 154 9.18 -3.58 -12.40
C GLY A 154 10.60 -3.62 -13.02
N PRO A 155 11.04 -2.53 -13.67
CA PRO A 155 10.27 -1.32 -13.89
C PRO A 155 9.09 -1.54 -14.85
N TYR A 156 7.92 -1.06 -14.47
CA TYR A 156 6.74 -1.08 -15.34
C TYR A 156 6.78 0.06 -16.36
N LYS A 157 6.25 -0.19 -17.54
CA LYS A 157 6.24 0.77 -18.66
C LYS A 157 4.86 0.85 -19.27
N ASP A 158 4.44 2.06 -19.59
CA ASP A 158 3.26 2.29 -20.39
C ASP A 158 3.52 1.82 -21.83
N VAL A 159 2.78 0.81 -22.25
CA VAL A 159 2.90 0.22 -23.60
C VAL A 159 1.78 0.65 -24.54
N VAL A 160 0.76 1.32 -24.01
CA VAL A 160 -0.41 1.80 -24.77
C VAL A 160 -0.26 3.27 -25.14
N GLY A 161 0.39 4.06 -24.27
CA GLY A 161 0.57 5.52 -24.45
C GLY A 161 -0.73 6.30 -24.23
N GLY A 162 -1.68 5.73 -23.46
CA GLY A 162 -2.98 6.30 -23.16
C GLY A 162 -3.81 5.34 -22.33
N PRO A 163 -5.03 5.74 -21.92
CA PRO A 163 -5.92 4.86 -21.21
C PRO A 163 -6.33 3.65 -22.06
N MET A 164 -6.66 2.56 -21.36
CA MET A 164 -7.37 1.45 -21.99
C MET A 164 -8.66 1.96 -22.65
N LYS A 165 -9.16 1.20 -23.59
CA LYS A 165 -10.36 1.61 -24.34
C LYS A 165 -11.45 0.55 -24.28
N ASN A 166 -12.68 1.04 -24.27
CA ASN A 166 -13.84 0.27 -24.63
C ASN A 166 -13.77 -0.16 -26.12
N VAL A 167 -14.56 -1.17 -26.51
CA VAL A 167 -14.58 -1.63 -27.92
C VAL A 167 -15.07 -0.59 -28.91
N ASP A 168 -15.75 0.47 -28.46
CA ASP A 168 -16.19 1.61 -29.27
C ASP A 168 -15.10 2.70 -29.40
N GLY A 169 -13.94 2.49 -28.78
CA GLY A 169 -12.80 3.41 -28.82
C GLY A 169 -12.82 4.52 -27.77
N THR A 170 -13.86 4.61 -26.94
CA THR A 170 -13.89 5.54 -25.80
C THR A 170 -12.94 5.09 -24.68
N PRO A 171 -12.36 6.02 -23.87
CA PRO A 171 -11.56 5.66 -22.72
C PRO A 171 -12.32 4.75 -21.74
N LEU A 172 -11.61 3.85 -21.06
CA LEU A 172 -12.16 2.96 -20.05
C LEU A 172 -12.17 3.68 -18.70
N GLU A 173 -13.30 4.29 -18.39
CA GLU A 173 -13.50 4.99 -17.13
C GLU A 173 -13.80 4.02 -15.98
N GLY A 174 -13.26 4.27 -14.79
CA GLY A 174 -13.57 3.54 -13.55
C GLY A 174 -12.43 3.47 -12.56
N LEU A 175 -12.68 2.77 -11.45
CA LEU A 175 -11.78 2.57 -10.32
C LEU A 175 -11.63 1.07 -9.98
N SER A 176 -10.64 0.77 -9.15
CA SER A 176 -10.41 -0.55 -8.56
C SER A 176 -10.37 -1.69 -9.59
N PRO A 177 -9.53 -1.61 -10.62
CA PRO A 177 -9.42 -2.70 -11.59
C PRO A 177 -8.80 -3.94 -10.96
N TRP A 178 -9.42 -5.09 -11.19
CA TRP A 178 -8.93 -6.40 -10.74
C TRP A 178 -8.96 -7.40 -11.89
N VAL A 179 -7.89 -8.17 -12.05
CA VAL A 179 -7.80 -9.19 -13.09
C VAL A 179 -8.04 -10.58 -12.51
N ILE A 180 -8.96 -11.31 -13.14
CA ILE A 180 -9.29 -12.70 -12.82
C ILE A 180 -9.28 -13.58 -14.07
N TYR A 181 -8.88 -14.83 -13.92
CA TYR A 181 -9.00 -15.83 -15.00
C TYR A 181 -10.30 -16.62 -14.84
N GLY A 182 -11.10 -16.64 -15.90
CA GLY A 182 -12.35 -17.40 -15.96
C GLY A 182 -12.13 -18.91 -16.00
N ASP A 183 -13.22 -19.66 -15.97
CA ASP A 183 -13.19 -21.13 -16.16
C ASP A 183 -12.65 -21.53 -17.52
N ASP A 184 -12.79 -20.68 -18.51
CA ASP A 184 -12.24 -20.80 -19.87
C ASP A 184 -10.74 -20.43 -19.94
N LYS A 185 -10.11 -20.11 -18.81
CA LYS A 185 -8.72 -19.65 -18.71
C LYS A 185 -8.42 -18.31 -19.39
N ALA A 186 -9.43 -17.62 -19.88
CA ALA A 186 -9.27 -16.28 -20.42
C ALA A 186 -9.16 -15.25 -19.28
N PRO A 187 -8.38 -14.16 -19.48
CA PRO A 187 -8.32 -13.06 -18.54
C PRO A 187 -9.53 -12.15 -18.65
N TYR A 188 -10.05 -11.73 -17.52
CA TYR A 188 -11.14 -10.77 -17.41
C TYR A 188 -10.72 -9.64 -16.48
N LEU A 189 -11.11 -8.42 -16.85
CA LEU A 189 -11.03 -7.27 -15.97
C LEU A 189 -12.40 -7.05 -15.32
N ILE A 190 -12.41 -6.88 -14.00
CA ILE A 190 -13.57 -6.41 -13.23
C ILE A 190 -13.18 -5.08 -12.60
N TRP A 191 -14.11 -4.11 -12.56
CA TRP A 191 -13.86 -2.78 -12.00
C TRP A 191 -15.15 -2.11 -11.53
N GLY A 192 -15.03 -1.06 -10.72
CA GLY A 192 -16.15 -0.31 -10.17
C GLY A 192 -16.21 1.15 -10.62
N ALA A 193 -17.33 1.81 -10.34
CA ALA A 193 -17.54 3.21 -10.68
C ALA A 193 -16.77 4.17 -9.78
N GLY A 194 -16.50 3.76 -8.54
CA GLY A 194 -15.70 4.53 -7.59
C GLY A 194 -16.28 5.88 -7.18
N ASN A 195 -17.56 6.12 -7.36
CA ASN A 195 -18.20 7.29 -6.78
C ASN A 195 -19.62 6.96 -6.28
N THR A 196 -20.05 7.70 -5.29
CA THR A 196 -21.32 7.49 -4.57
C THR A 196 -22.57 7.63 -5.43
N SER A 197 -22.47 8.21 -6.62
CA SER A 197 -23.63 8.47 -7.50
C SER A 197 -23.85 7.37 -8.53
N GLN A 198 -22.89 6.46 -8.75
CA GLN A 198 -22.90 5.50 -9.86
C GLN A 198 -22.61 4.06 -9.47
N ASN A 199 -23.10 3.58 -8.36
CA ASN A 199 -22.89 2.22 -7.82
C ASN A 199 -23.05 1.11 -8.87
N TRP A 200 -22.02 0.85 -9.70
CA TRP A 200 -21.98 -0.21 -10.68
C TRP A 200 -20.69 -1.00 -10.62
N VAL A 201 -20.75 -2.25 -10.99
CA VAL A 201 -19.60 -3.13 -11.23
C VAL A 201 -19.68 -3.63 -12.65
N LYS A 202 -18.57 -3.60 -13.36
CA LYS A 202 -18.47 -4.09 -14.73
C LYS A 202 -17.41 -5.18 -14.84
N ILE A 203 -17.61 -6.06 -15.80
CA ILE A 203 -16.65 -7.10 -16.16
C ILE A 203 -16.59 -7.23 -17.69
N ALA A 204 -15.37 -7.44 -18.21
CA ALA A 204 -15.16 -7.75 -19.62
C ALA A 204 -13.93 -8.64 -19.79
N ARG A 205 -13.94 -9.43 -20.86
CA ARG A 205 -12.76 -10.18 -21.28
C ARG A 205 -11.69 -9.22 -21.79
N LEU A 206 -10.44 -9.45 -21.42
CA LEU A 206 -9.28 -8.77 -21.97
C LEU A 206 -8.84 -9.42 -23.30
N THR A 207 -8.21 -8.63 -24.14
CA THR A 207 -7.48 -9.14 -25.31
C THR A 207 -6.35 -10.08 -24.88
N PRO A 208 -5.88 -10.99 -25.75
CA PRO A 208 -4.80 -11.91 -25.40
C PRO A 208 -3.51 -11.23 -24.94
N ASP A 209 -3.23 -10.01 -25.41
CA ASP A 209 -2.09 -9.20 -24.99
C ASP A 209 -2.35 -8.39 -23.73
N MET A 210 -3.55 -8.52 -23.14
CA MET A 210 -3.95 -7.90 -21.88
C MET A 210 -4.05 -6.36 -21.91
N THR A 211 -4.02 -5.73 -23.10
CA THR A 211 -3.92 -4.25 -23.19
C THR A 211 -5.24 -3.53 -23.46
N GLN A 212 -6.29 -4.26 -23.85
CA GLN A 212 -7.60 -3.71 -24.21
C GLN A 212 -8.72 -4.66 -23.81
N LEU A 213 -9.97 -4.17 -23.86
CA LEU A 213 -11.14 -5.03 -23.79
C LEU A 213 -11.36 -5.77 -25.11
N ALA A 214 -11.63 -7.09 -25.04
CA ALA A 214 -11.92 -7.92 -26.21
C ALA A 214 -13.43 -7.96 -26.55
N GLU A 215 -14.28 -7.52 -25.65
CA GLU A 215 -15.74 -7.50 -25.77
C GLU A 215 -16.32 -6.29 -25.02
N PRO A 216 -17.57 -5.89 -25.32
CA PRO A 216 -18.25 -4.87 -24.53
C PRO A 216 -18.35 -5.24 -23.06
N ALA A 217 -18.15 -4.27 -22.18
CA ALA A 217 -18.31 -4.47 -20.75
C ALA A 217 -19.75 -4.86 -20.42
N ARG A 218 -19.89 -5.80 -19.47
CA ARG A 218 -21.18 -6.25 -18.92
C ARG A 218 -21.34 -5.71 -17.51
N ASP A 219 -22.56 -5.30 -17.17
CA ASP A 219 -22.88 -4.99 -15.78
C ASP A 219 -22.97 -6.29 -14.97
N VAL A 220 -22.30 -6.32 -13.83
CA VAL A 220 -22.43 -7.39 -12.84
C VAL A 220 -23.59 -7.03 -11.92
N VAL A 221 -24.65 -7.82 -11.98
CA VAL A 221 -25.85 -7.58 -11.17
C VAL A 221 -25.56 -8.01 -9.72
N VAL A 222 -25.59 -7.05 -8.81
CA VAL A 222 -25.40 -7.24 -7.37
C VAL A 222 -26.54 -6.57 -6.60
N PRO A 223 -26.90 -7.07 -5.40
CA PRO A 223 -27.87 -6.39 -4.55
C PRO A 223 -27.34 -5.00 -4.15
N LYS A 224 -28.17 -4.00 -4.29
CA LYS A 224 -27.87 -2.61 -3.86
C LYS A 224 -28.46 -2.25 -2.51
N LYS A 225 -29.13 -3.20 -1.86
CA LYS A 225 -29.79 -3.01 -0.56
C LYS A 225 -29.51 -4.22 0.32
N ASP A 226 -29.28 -3.96 1.58
CA ASP A 226 -29.34 -4.95 2.65
C ASP A 226 -30.61 -4.79 3.50
N ALA A 227 -30.70 -5.49 4.63
CA ALA A 227 -31.84 -5.39 5.53
C ALA A 227 -32.00 -3.99 6.15
N CYS A 228 -30.97 -3.16 6.11
CA CYS A 228 -30.95 -1.82 6.69
C CYS A 228 -31.11 -0.69 5.66
N GLY A 229 -31.20 -1.01 4.38
CA GLY A 229 -31.45 -0.04 3.33
C GLY A 229 -30.45 -0.09 2.18
N GLU A 230 -30.34 1.02 1.45
CA GLU A 230 -29.41 1.14 0.33
C GLU A 230 -27.97 1.24 0.82
N LEU A 231 -27.05 0.66 0.04
CA LEU A 231 -25.62 0.82 0.24
C LEU A 231 -25.19 2.18 -0.33
N ASP A 232 -24.45 2.95 0.45
CA ASP A 232 -24.06 4.30 0.06
C ASP A 232 -22.80 4.34 -0.82
N TYR A 233 -22.05 3.22 -0.89
CA TYR A 233 -20.81 3.17 -1.62
C TYR A 233 -20.52 1.77 -2.16
N PHE A 234 -19.85 1.71 -3.34
CA PHE A 234 -19.56 0.46 -4.00
C PHE A 234 -18.28 0.58 -4.81
N GLU A 235 -17.17 0.12 -4.24
CA GLU A 235 -15.88 0.08 -4.92
C GLU A 235 -15.12 -1.22 -4.62
N SER A 236 -13.93 -1.37 -5.18
CA SER A 236 -13.01 -2.49 -5.01
C SER A 236 -13.65 -3.87 -5.20
N PRO A 237 -14.30 -4.10 -6.34
CA PRO A 237 -14.89 -5.40 -6.62
C PRO A 237 -13.78 -6.42 -6.87
N ILE A 238 -13.66 -7.40 -5.96
CA ILE A 238 -12.74 -8.53 -6.11
C ILE A 238 -13.54 -9.79 -6.36
N LEU A 239 -13.30 -10.42 -7.50
CA LEU A 239 -13.94 -11.67 -7.89
C LEU A 239 -12.95 -12.82 -7.75
N PHE A 240 -13.35 -13.88 -7.06
CA PHE A 240 -12.55 -15.10 -6.95
C PHE A 240 -13.42 -16.34 -6.92
N LYS A 241 -12.83 -17.48 -7.29
CA LYS A 241 -13.51 -18.77 -7.26
C LYS A 241 -13.01 -19.63 -6.12
N ALA A 242 -13.95 -20.21 -5.37
CA ALA A 242 -13.63 -21.19 -4.35
C ALA A 242 -14.60 -22.37 -4.43
N GLY A 243 -14.05 -23.57 -4.60
CA GLY A 243 -14.83 -24.74 -4.96
C GLY A 243 -15.57 -24.55 -6.27
N GLN A 244 -16.90 -24.67 -6.25
CA GLN A 244 -17.76 -24.47 -7.43
C GLN A 244 -18.44 -23.10 -7.45
N LYS A 245 -18.18 -22.24 -6.48
CA LYS A 245 -18.84 -20.95 -6.34
C LYS A 245 -17.90 -19.80 -6.66
N TRP A 246 -18.49 -18.73 -7.18
CA TRP A 246 -17.85 -17.44 -7.39
C TRP A 246 -18.28 -16.50 -6.28
N TYR A 247 -17.30 -15.87 -5.66
CA TYR A 247 -17.46 -14.89 -4.61
C TYR A 247 -17.07 -13.53 -5.16
N LEU A 248 -17.97 -12.58 -5.02
CA LEU A 248 -17.68 -11.17 -5.29
C LEU A 248 -17.65 -10.43 -3.95
N THR A 249 -16.48 -9.98 -3.57
CA THR A 249 -16.30 -9.08 -2.43
C THR A 249 -16.20 -7.64 -2.92
N TYR A 250 -16.62 -6.70 -2.12
CA TYR A 250 -16.62 -5.27 -2.46
C TYR A 250 -16.69 -4.41 -1.20
N VAL A 251 -16.29 -3.16 -1.32
CA VAL A 251 -16.39 -2.18 -0.24
C VAL A 251 -17.78 -1.55 -0.22
N ALA A 252 -18.40 -1.50 0.93
CA ALA A 252 -19.70 -0.87 1.15
C ALA A 252 -19.65 0.01 2.40
N TYR A 253 -19.91 1.29 2.23
CA TYR A 253 -20.09 2.19 3.36
C TYR A 253 -21.51 2.10 3.91
N LYS A 254 -21.61 1.95 5.23
CA LYS A 254 -22.89 1.85 5.94
C LYS A 254 -23.06 3.04 6.87
N PRO A 255 -23.99 3.93 6.58
CA PRO A 255 -24.34 5.01 7.50
C PRO A 255 -25.06 4.46 8.74
N ASP A 256 -25.11 5.26 9.81
CA ASP A 256 -25.91 4.92 10.98
C ASP A 256 -27.41 4.87 10.64
N LYS A 257 -27.98 3.69 10.69
CA LYS A 257 -29.41 3.45 10.44
C LYS A 257 -30.17 3.10 11.73
N GLY A 258 -29.50 3.17 12.88
CA GLY A 258 -30.11 2.95 14.19
C GLY A 258 -30.15 1.48 14.65
N PRO A 259 -30.91 1.19 15.71
CA PRO A 259 -30.89 -0.14 16.35
C PRO A 259 -31.30 -1.27 15.42
N GLY A 260 -30.56 -2.35 15.45
CA GLY A 260 -30.78 -3.56 14.63
C GLY A 260 -30.01 -3.58 13.31
N CYS A 261 -29.34 -2.49 12.96
CA CYS A 261 -28.41 -2.42 11.85
C CYS A 261 -26.96 -2.52 12.34
N VAL A 262 -26.05 -2.80 11.41
CA VAL A 262 -24.62 -2.78 11.72
C VAL A 262 -24.15 -1.35 12.02
N PRO A 263 -23.11 -1.17 12.83
CA PRO A 263 -22.52 0.14 13.11
C PRO A 263 -22.14 0.90 11.84
N LYS A 264 -22.09 2.22 11.94
CA LYS A 264 -21.55 3.08 10.88
C LYS A 264 -20.10 2.69 10.56
N GLY A 265 -19.75 2.63 9.27
CA GLY A 265 -18.39 2.39 8.80
C GLY A 265 -18.33 1.71 7.44
N SER A 266 -17.12 1.56 6.93
CA SER A 266 -16.82 0.81 5.72
C SER A 266 -16.64 -0.67 6.04
N TYR A 267 -17.28 -1.50 5.23
CA TYR A 267 -17.26 -2.96 5.33
C TYR A 267 -16.74 -3.55 4.03
N ILE A 268 -16.04 -4.67 4.11
CA ILE A 268 -15.92 -5.56 2.96
C ILE A 268 -17.08 -6.53 3.04
N ASP A 269 -18.03 -6.34 2.14
CA ASP A 269 -19.18 -7.22 1.97
C ASP A 269 -18.93 -8.24 0.88
N TYR A 270 -19.74 -9.30 0.82
CA TYR A 270 -19.68 -10.27 -0.25
C TYR A 270 -21.03 -10.86 -0.62
N VAL A 271 -21.10 -11.32 -1.85
CA VAL A 271 -22.20 -12.09 -2.43
C VAL A 271 -21.66 -13.28 -3.20
N VAL A 272 -22.50 -14.29 -3.43
CA VAL A 272 -22.09 -15.56 -4.03
C VAL A 272 -22.96 -15.89 -5.23
N SER A 273 -22.35 -16.46 -6.28
CA SER A 273 -23.02 -16.93 -7.49
C SER A 273 -22.42 -18.26 -7.99
N ASP A 274 -23.16 -18.95 -8.83
CA ASP A 274 -22.66 -20.11 -9.61
C ASP A 274 -21.86 -19.70 -10.85
N SER A 275 -21.95 -18.44 -11.24
CA SER A 275 -21.30 -17.88 -12.44
C SER A 275 -20.47 -16.65 -12.08
N MET A 276 -19.30 -16.48 -12.71
CA MET A 276 -18.49 -15.27 -12.57
C MET A 276 -19.19 -13.99 -13.07
N PHE A 277 -20.20 -14.15 -13.92
CA PHE A 277 -21.00 -13.05 -14.46
C PHE A 277 -22.25 -12.77 -13.63
N GLY A 278 -22.43 -13.46 -12.52
CA GLY A 278 -23.65 -13.40 -11.73
C GLY A 278 -24.83 -14.18 -12.38
N PRO A 279 -26.09 -13.87 -12.03
CA PRO A 279 -26.43 -12.82 -11.07
C PRO A 279 -26.02 -13.19 -9.64
N PHE A 280 -25.58 -12.18 -8.89
CA PHE A 280 -25.27 -12.31 -7.47
C PHE A 280 -26.50 -11.92 -6.65
N ASN A 281 -27.52 -12.76 -6.62
CA ASN A 281 -28.83 -12.48 -6.01
C ASN A 281 -28.96 -12.95 -4.56
N GLY A 282 -27.90 -13.50 -3.99
CA GLY A 282 -27.89 -13.99 -2.61
C GLY A 282 -27.92 -12.85 -1.58
N PRO A 283 -28.05 -13.21 -0.29
CA PRO A 283 -27.96 -12.20 0.76
C PRO A 283 -26.55 -11.59 0.79
N ILE A 284 -26.50 -10.27 1.01
CA ILE A 284 -25.27 -9.56 1.34
C ILE A 284 -24.80 -10.04 2.70
N ARG A 285 -23.54 -10.39 2.82
CA ARG A 285 -22.89 -10.82 4.06
C ARG A 285 -21.64 -9.98 4.30
N HIS A 286 -21.37 -9.68 5.57
CA HIS A 286 -20.18 -8.94 5.97
C HIS A 286 -19.00 -9.89 6.10
N LEU A 287 -17.90 -9.57 5.43
CA LEU A 287 -16.65 -10.32 5.53
C LEU A 287 -15.68 -9.62 6.49
N VAL A 288 -15.36 -8.35 6.24
CA VAL A 288 -14.50 -7.57 7.12
C VAL A 288 -15.32 -6.43 7.72
N TYR A 289 -15.28 -6.35 9.04
CA TYR A 289 -15.92 -5.30 9.81
C TYR A 289 -14.95 -4.12 9.97
N PRO A 290 -15.44 -2.88 10.17
CA PRO A 290 -14.57 -1.75 10.44
C PRO A 290 -13.73 -1.99 11.71
N ALA A 291 -12.46 -1.57 11.65
CA ALA A 291 -11.53 -1.69 12.79
C ALA A 291 -11.90 -0.72 13.92
N VAL A 292 -12.47 0.44 13.56
CA VAL A 292 -12.93 1.48 14.47
C VAL A 292 -14.31 1.98 14.04
N ASP A 293 -15.09 2.49 15.00
CA ASP A 293 -16.40 3.06 14.71
C ASP A 293 -16.27 4.25 13.75
N GLY A 294 -17.02 4.18 12.65
CA GLY A 294 -17.05 5.25 11.65
C GLY A 294 -15.89 5.26 10.68
N GLU A 295 -15.10 4.20 10.62
CA GLU A 295 -14.08 4.03 9.58
C GLU A 295 -14.66 4.31 8.20
N GLU A 296 -14.02 5.20 7.43
CA GLU A 296 -14.55 5.66 6.14
C GLU A 296 -13.92 4.95 4.94
N SER A 297 -12.83 4.20 5.14
CA SER A 297 -12.12 3.52 4.06
C SER A 297 -11.66 2.14 4.47
N VAL A 298 -11.89 1.17 3.61
CA VAL A 298 -11.29 -0.17 3.65
C VAL A 298 -11.14 -0.66 2.20
N GLN A 299 -10.04 -1.32 1.89
CA GLN A 299 -9.77 -1.90 0.56
C GLN A 299 -9.19 -3.29 0.73
N GLN A 300 -9.16 -4.09 -0.33
CA GLN A 300 -8.83 -5.50 -0.23
C GLN A 300 -8.17 -6.08 -1.48
N GLY A 301 -7.49 -7.22 -1.28
CA GLY A 301 -7.07 -8.13 -2.33
C GLY A 301 -7.17 -9.58 -1.86
N VAL A 302 -7.53 -10.49 -2.75
CA VAL A 302 -7.66 -11.91 -2.43
C VAL A 302 -6.74 -12.73 -3.30
N CYS A 303 -5.98 -13.65 -2.71
CA CYS A 303 -5.12 -14.56 -3.46
C CYS A 303 -4.99 -15.93 -2.81
N THR A 304 -4.51 -16.90 -3.58
CA THR A 304 -4.11 -18.21 -3.07
C THR A 304 -2.60 -18.27 -2.91
N TYR A 305 -2.13 -18.76 -1.77
CA TYR A 305 -0.72 -19.01 -1.50
C TYR A 305 -0.55 -20.36 -0.81
N LYS A 306 0.32 -21.20 -1.36
CA LYS A 306 0.54 -22.57 -0.87
C LYS A 306 -0.76 -23.35 -0.65
N GLY A 307 -1.72 -23.19 -1.55
CA GLY A 307 -3.02 -23.87 -1.52
C GLY A 307 -4.02 -23.35 -0.49
N GLN A 308 -3.73 -22.23 0.19
CA GLN A 308 -4.64 -21.55 1.10
C GLN A 308 -5.05 -20.21 0.53
N THR A 309 -6.30 -19.80 0.74
CA THR A 309 -6.79 -18.48 0.32
C THR A 309 -6.53 -17.46 1.44
N TYR A 310 -6.07 -16.29 1.04
CA TYR A 310 -5.80 -15.16 1.93
C TYR A 310 -6.52 -13.92 1.43
N ILE A 311 -6.87 -13.06 2.36
CA ILE A 311 -7.32 -11.70 2.11
C ILE A 311 -6.31 -10.74 2.73
N ALA A 312 -5.84 -9.78 1.94
CA ALA A 312 -5.14 -8.62 2.41
C ALA A 312 -6.13 -7.45 2.46
N TYR A 313 -6.09 -6.64 3.48
CA TYR A 313 -6.95 -5.48 3.62
C TYR A 313 -6.23 -4.40 4.41
N HIS A 314 -6.57 -3.14 4.21
CA HIS A 314 -6.03 -2.09 5.03
C HIS A 314 -6.97 -1.75 6.19
N VAL A 315 -6.40 -1.18 7.23
CA VAL A 315 -7.09 -0.62 8.38
C VAL A 315 -6.53 0.75 8.67
N PRO A 316 -7.31 1.67 9.23
CA PRO A 316 -6.79 2.95 9.67
C PRO A 316 -5.74 2.71 10.76
N TYR A 317 -4.69 3.49 10.73
CA TYR A 317 -3.69 3.44 11.75
C TYR A 317 -4.26 3.97 13.08
N ASP A 318 -4.33 3.11 14.09
CA ASP A 318 -4.66 3.53 15.45
C ASP A 318 -3.45 4.19 16.11
N ASN A 319 -3.35 5.49 15.98
CA ASN A 319 -2.25 6.30 16.49
C ASN A 319 -2.34 6.58 18.01
N GLY A 320 -3.36 6.07 18.69
CA GLY A 320 -3.66 6.49 20.05
C GLY A 320 -2.55 6.25 21.08
N ALA A 321 -1.75 5.20 20.91
CA ALA A 321 -0.71 4.85 21.86
C ALA A 321 0.69 4.69 21.25
N THR A 322 0.81 4.28 20.00
CA THR A 322 2.07 3.78 19.44
C THR A 322 2.90 4.89 18.81
N TYR A 323 2.29 5.87 18.16
CA TYR A 323 3.01 7.03 17.61
C TYR A 323 3.57 7.98 18.65
N ARG A 324 2.94 8.08 19.81
CA ARG A 324 3.43 8.93 20.89
C ARG A 324 4.71 8.42 21.55
N SER A 325 5.03 7.17 21.36
CA SER A 325 6.29 6.60 21.85
C SER A 325 7.43 6.73 20.85
N ASP A 326 7.13 6.95 19.57
CA ASP A 326 8.10 7.26 18.55
C ASP A 326 8.27 8.78 18.49
N THR A 327 9.35 9.28 19.09
CA THR A 327 9.61 10.70 19.30
C THR A 327 9.85 11.50 18.03
N ASN A 328 9.75 10.87 16.86
CA ASN A 328 10.14 11.44 15.58
C ASN A 328 8.96 11.93 14.73
N VAL A 329 7.71 11.69 15.16
CA VAL A 329 6.54 12.17 14.45
C VAL A 329 6.10 13.54 14.98
N PRO A 330 5.95 14.57 14.15
CA PRO A 330 5.49 15.88 14.59
C PRO A 330 4.18 15.80 15.37
N GLU A 331 4.06 16.56 16.46
CA GLU A 331 2.87 16.60 17.33
C GLU A 331 1.58 16.92 16.56
N SER A 332 1.70 17.59 15.42
CA SER A 332 0.60 17.89 14.50
C SER A 332 0.02 16.65 13.81
N TRP A 333 0.72 15.52 13.81
CA TRP A 333 0.27 14.24 13.24
C TRP A 333 -0.54 13.41 14.26
N THR A 334 -0.60 13.86 15.50
CA THR A 334 -1.19 13.08 16.60
C THR A 334 -2.66 13.37 16.83
N SER A 335 -3.33 14.17 16.01
CA SER A 335 -4.59 14.79 16.44
C SER A 335 -5.87 14.10 15.99
N THR A 336 -5.83 13.17 15.03
CA THR A 336 -7.02 12.40 14.65
C THR A 336 -6.60 11.09 14.03
N ALA A 337 -7.32 10.00 14.31
CA ALA A 337 -7.30 8.81 13.46
C ALA A 337 -7.68 9.28 12.07
N THR A 338 -6.70 9.41 11.20
CA THR A 338 -6.93 9.89 9.86
C THR A 338 -7.14 8.66 9.00
N ASP A 339 -8.22 8.63 8.25
CA ASP A 339 -8.53 7.62 7.26
C ASP A 339 -7.44 7.51 6.16
N HIS A 340 -6.37 8.26 6.30
CA HIS A 340 -5.32 8.49 5.32
C HIS A 340 -3.92 8.04 5.74
N HIS A 341 -3.79 7.47 6.92
CA HIS A 341 -2.59 6.77 7.37
C HIS A 341 -2.99 5.32 7.65
N ARG A 342 -2.92 4.50 6.63
CA ARG A 342 -3.44 3.13 6.66
C ARG A 342 -2.31 2.12 6.72
N GLN A 343 -2.61 0.96 7.26
CA GLN A 343 -1.69 -0.16 7.35
C GLN A 343 -2.35 -1.43 6.83
N VAL A 344 -1.58 -2.33 6.26
CA VAL A 344 -2.08 -3.58 5.69
C VAL A 344 -2.02 -4.70 6.70
N ALA A 345 -3.12 -5.45 6.78
CA ALA A 345 -3.21 -6.73 7.45
C ALA A 345 -3.46 -7.85 6.44
N VAL A 346 -3.02 -9.05 6.75
CA VAL A 346 -3.28 -10.26 5.97
C VAL A 346 -3.89 -11.30 6.87
N THR A 347 -5.00 -11.91 6.42
CA THR A 347 -5.73 -12.93 7.17
C THR A 347 -6.04 -14.12 6.27
N ARG A 348 -6.07 -15.32 6.83
CA ARG A 348 -6.56 -16.49 6.09
C ARG A 348 -8.06 -16.37 5.85
N LEU A 349 -8.48 -16.45 4.59
CA LEU A 349 -9.88 -16.48 4.22
C LEU A 349 -10.42 -17.89 4.40
N THR A 350 -11.29 -18.08 5.37
CA THR A 350 -11.88 -19.39 5.68
C THR A 350 -13.29 -19.52 5.12
N ILE A 351 -13.52 -20.56 4.34
CA ILE A 351 -14.84 -20.90 3.83
C ILE A 351 -15.44 -21.94 4.77
N LEU A 352 -16.61 -21.61 5.31
CA LEU A 352 -17.35 -22.48 6.22
C LEU A 352 -18.08 -23.59 5.46
N PRO A 353 -18.53 -24.67 6.14
CA PRO A 353 -19.20 -25.80 5.47
C PRO A 353 -20.47 -25.44 4.72
N ASP A 354 -21.14 -24.36 5.09
CA ASP A 354 -22.33 -23.82 4.39
C ASP A 354 -21.99 -22.95 3.17
N GLY A 355 -20.70 -22.79 2.86
CA GLY A 355 -20.20 -21.92 1.80
C GLY A 355 -20.13 -20.44 2.17
N SER A 356 -20.43 -20.05 3.41
CA SER A 356 -20.19 -18.70 3.87
C SER A 356 -18.72 -18.46 4.18
N LEU A 357 -18.28 -17.18 4.12
CA LEU A 357 -16.95 -16.78 4.57
C LEU A 357 -16.99 -16.47 6.06
N GLN A 358 -15.97 -16.90 6.78
CA GLN A 358 -15.82 -16.57 8.18
C GLN A 358 -15.60 -15.06 8.34
N PRO A 359 -16.42 -14.36 9.16
CA PRO A 359 -16.24 -12.94 9.41
C PRO A 359 -14.87 -12.62 10.02
N ILE A 360 -14.33 -11.46 9.65
CA ILE A 360 -13.05 -10.92 10.10
C ILE A 360 -13.32 -9.64 10.88
N TYR A 361 -12.78 -9.59 12.10
CA TYR A 361 -12.85 -8.43 12.98
C TYR A 361 -11.43 -7.88 13.17
N PRO A 362 -11.06 -6.79 12.49
CA PRO A 362 -9.68 -6.30 12.48
C PRO A 362 -9.08 -5.98 13.85
N SER A 363 -9.92 -5.65 14.83
CA SER A 363 -9.51 -5.41 16.23
C SER A 363 -9.15 -6.69 16.99
N HIS A 364 -9.39 -7.87 16.42
CA HIS A 364 -9.05 -9.16 17.01
C HIS A 364 -7.90 -9.79 16.25
N ASP A 365 -7.02 -10.50 16.96
CA ASP A 365 -5.85 -11.16 16.37
C ASP A 365 -6.27 -12.33 15.46
N GLN A 366 -6.58 -12.02 14.21
CA GLN A 366 -6.90 -12.98 13.15
C GLN A 366 -5.83 -12.98 12.03
N GLY A 367 -4.76 -12.23 12.21
CA GLY A 367 -3.66 -12.13 11.25
C GLY A 367 -2.89 -13.43 11.06
N VAL A 368 -2.07 -13.48 10.03
CA VAL A 368 -1.17 -14.60 9.73
C VAL A 368 0.20 -14.41 10.37
N GLY A 369 0.95 -15.51 10.56
CA GLY A 369 2.27 -15.50 11.16
C GLY A 369 2.24 -15.45 12.69
N THR A 370 3.36 -15.08 13.32
CA THR A 370 3.50 -15.01 14.77
C THR A 370 2.92 -13.70 15.30
N PRO A 371 1.95 -13.73 16.24
CA PRO A 371 1.35 -12.51 16.77
C PRO A 371 2.39 -11.51 17.30
N GLY A 372 2.22 -10.23 16.94
CA GLY A 372 3.09 -9.15 17.39
C GLY A 372 4.51 -9.17 16.80
N VAL A 373 4.82 -10.07 15.86
CA VAL A 373 6.14 -10.17 15.21
C VAL A 373 6.02 -9.85 13.74
N THR A 374 6.62 -8.75 13.32
CA THR A 374 6.84 -8.41 11.91
C THR A 374 8.23 -7.82 11.77
N HIS A 375 9.05 -8.47 10.97
CA HIS A 375 10.39 -8.00 10.62
C HIS A 375 10.35 -7.52 9.16
N LEU A 376 10.53 -6.22 8.96
CA LEU A 376 10.61 -5.63 7.63
C LEU A 376 12.06 -5.30 7.31
N THR A 377 12.57 -5.86 6.22
CA THR A 377 13.89 -5.56 5.68
C THR A 377 13.74 -4.87 4.34
N LEU A 378 14.42 -3.76 4.13
CA LEU A 378 14.40 -3.02 2.88
C LEU A 378 15.43 -3.60 1.91
N ASP A 379 15.01 -3.98 0.70
CA ASP A 379 15.96 -4.39 -0.34
C ASP A 379 16.77 -3.16 -0.81
N ALA A 380 18.06 -3.14 -0.54
CA ALA A 380 18.95 -2.05 -0.95
C ALA A 380 18.98 -1.83 -2.48
N PHE A 381 18.68 -2.88 -3.24
CA PHE A 381 18.73 -2.85 -4.71
C PHE A 381 17.39 -2.51 -5.35
N ALA A 382 16.34 -2.35 -4.54
CA ALA A 382 15.07 -1.81 -5.00
C ALA A 382 15.21 -0.29 -5.22
N PRO A 383 14.68 0.26 -6.33
CA PRO A 383 14.70 1.69 -6.55
C PRO A 383 13.81 2.39 -5.53
N ARG A 384 14.35 3.38 -4.83
CA ARG A 384 13.58 4.29 -3.96
C ARG A 384 13.19 5.49 -4.79
N ARG A 385 11.98 5.46 -5.31
CA ARG A 385 11.44 6.47 -6.22
C ARG A 385 10.54 7.43 -5.48
N GLU A 386 10.56 8.70 -5.92
CA GLU A 386 9.72 9.77 -5.37
C GLU A 386 10.01 10.08 -3.89
N ALA A 387 11.13 9.61 -3.38
CA ALA A 387 11.68 9.91 -2.06
C ALA A 387 10.63 9.91 -0.91
N VAL A 388 9.72 8.98 -0.90
CA VAL A 388 8.45 9.05 -0.13
C VAL A 388 8.49 8.39 1.24
N GLU A 389 9.61 7.76 1.63
CA GLU A 389 9.65 6.87 2.80
C GLU A 389 10.77 7.28 3.73
N PHE A 390 10.51 8.24 4.60
CA PHE A 390 11.58 8.79 5.40
C PHE A 390 11.24 9.00 6.86
N HIS A 391 12.14 8.57 7.71
CA HIS A 391 12.39 9.28 8.95
C HIS A 391 13.18 10.55 8.63
N VAL A 392 12.49 11.68 8.60
CA VAL A 392 13.13 12.98 8.43
C VAL A 392 13.58 13.47 9.79
N GLU A 393 14.88 13.48 10.01
CA GLU A 393 15.44 14.12 11.18
C GLU A 393 16.25 15.35 10.75
N MET A 394 15.97 16.52 11.22
CA MET A 394 16.65 17.80 11.03
C MET A 394 17.00 18.21 9.57
N ASN A 395 16.59 19.39 9.17
CA ASN A 395 16.95 20.06 7.91
C ASN A 395 16.71 19.27 6.62
N ALA A 396 15.78 18.32 6.66
CA ALA A 396 15.24 17.65 5.49
C ALA A 396 13.71 17.70 5.57
N TRP A 397 13.02 17.95 4.46
CA TRP A 397 11.55 17.97 4.41
C TRP A 397 11.03 17.67 3.01
N GLY A 398 9.94 16.92 2.97
CA GLY A 398 9.25 16.55 1.73
C GLY A 398 8.37 17.68 1.20
N GLU A 399 8.31 17.82 -0.10
CA GLU A 399 7.31 18.63 -0.79
C GLU A 399 7.04 18.07 -2.19
N ARG A 400 5.90 18.45 -2.75
CA ARG A 400 5.62 18.22 -4.16
C ARG A 400 6.32 19.27 -5.00
N GLY A 401 7.08 18.84 -6.00
CA GLY A 401 7.72 19.72 -6.96
C GLY A 401 6.74 20.30 -7.98
N VAL A 402 7.18 21.31 -8.71
CA VAL A 402 6.34 22.00 -9.71
C VAL A 402 5.98 21.13 -10.92
N SER A 403 6.72 20.04 -11.14
CA SER A 403 6.45 19.05 -12.20
C SER A 403 5.64 17.86 -11.69
N GLY A 404 5.10 17.96 -10.47
CA GLY A 404 4.30 16.91 -9.85
C GLY A 404 5.09 15.83 -9.12
N GLU A 405 6.43 15.82 -9.21
CA GLU A 405 7.30 14.89 -8.50
C GLU A 405 7.29 15.14 -7.00
N TYR A 406 7.44 14.07 -6.22
CA TYR A 406 7.70 14.22 -4.79
C TYR A 406 9.21 14.30 -4.56
N GLN A 407 9.65 15.30 -3.82
CA GLN A 407 11.06 15.58 -3.60
C GLN A 407 11.37 15.83 -2.13
N MET A 408 12.56 15.42 -1.71
CA MET A 408 13.11 15.78 -0.41
C MET A 408 14.07 16.94 -0.54
N LYS A 409 13.76 18.01 0.15
CA LYS A 409 14.65 19.17 0.28
C LYS A 409 15.68 18.86 1.35
N MET A 410 16.94 18.95 1.01
CA MET A 410 18.05 18.66 1.90
C MET A 410 18.77 19.94 2.31
N GLY A 411 18.82 20.22 3.61
CA GLY A 411 19.63 21.28 4.22
C GLY A 411 20.97 20.74 4.74
N ASP A 412 21.91 21.62 5.10
CA ASP A 412 23.18 21.20 5.68
C ASP A 412 22.98 20.49 7.03
N GLY A 413 23.60 19.31 7.17
CA GLY A 413 23.41 18.41 8.31
C GLY A 413 22.08 17.66 8.33
N GLY A 414 21.17 17.92 7.38
CA GLY A 414 19.94 17.17 7.22
C GLY A 414 20.22 15.75 6.74
N TYR A 415 19.43 14.78 7.16
CA TYR A 415 19.61 13.41 6.74
C TYR A 415 18.29 12.67 6.60
N LEU A 416 18.33 11.60 5.81
CA LEU A 416 17.29 10.60 5.65
C LEU A 416 17.83 9.29 6.22
N GLN A 417 17.05 8.60 7.03
CA GLN A 417 17.43 7.32 7.61
C GLN A 417 16.43 6.24 7.19
N TYR A 418 16.97 5.08 6.83
CA TYR A 418 16.24 3.87 6.47
C TYR A 418 16.72 2.75 7.35
N HIS A 419 15.81 2.06 8.03
CA HIS A 419 16.14 0.96 8.93
C HIS A 419 16.21 -0.36 8.19
N ASP A 420 17.05 -1.27 8.69
CA ASP A 420 17.15 -2.66 8.23
C ASP A 420 17.31 -2.82 6.70
N VAL A 421 18.22 -2.06 6.10
CA VAL A 421 18.53 -2.14 4.66
C VAL A 421 19.46 -3.31 4.39
N ASP A 422 19.01 -4.28 3.58
CA ASP A 422 19.80 -5.46 3.20
C ASP A 422 20.64 -5.21 1.94
N PHE A 423 21.92 -5.04 2.13
CA PHE A 423 22.94 -4.96 1.07
C PHE A 423 23.37 -6.33 0.54
N GLY A 424 22.84 -7.43 1.07
CA GLY A 424 23.17 -8.80 0.66
C GLY A 424 24.65 -9.07 0.59
N GLY A 425 25.14 -9.57 -0.56
CA GLY A 425 26.57 -9.83 -0.81
C GLY A 425 27.42 -8.57 -1.06
N GLY A 426 26.81 -7.41 -1.15
CA GLY A 426 27.48 -6.11 -1.26
C GLY A 426 26.97 -5.22 -2.38
N ALA A 427 26.98 -3.92 -2.11
CA ALA A 427 26.69 -2.88 -3.09
C ALA A 427 27.94 -2.46 -3.85
N ALA A 428 27.80 -2.16 -5.14
CA ALA A 428 28.89 -1.68 -6.00
C ALA A 428 28.85 -0.17 -6.21
N THR A 429 27.67 0.35 -6.59
CA THR A 429 27.48 1.76 -6.86
C THR A 429 26.18 2.25 -6.21
N PHE A 430 26.16 3.53 -5.91
CA PHE A 430 24.96 4.27 -5.53
C PHE A 430 24.65 5.28 -6.61
N HIS A 431 23.39 5.44 -6.94
CA HIS A 431 22.90 6.47 -7.84
C HIS A 431 21.77 7.23 -7.15
N VAL A 432 21.72 8.53 -7.42
CA VAL A 432 20.71 9.43 -6.84
C VAL A 432 20.27 10.46 -7.87
N GLU A 433 18.98 10.69 -7.97
CA GLU A 433 18.43 11.76 -8.81
C GLU A 433 18.28 13.03 -7.97
N VAL A 434 18.97 14.08 -8.37
CA VAL A 434 19.07 15.32 -7.61
C VAL A 434 18.81 16.55 -8.46
N SER A 435 18.30 17.62 -7.86
CA SER A 435 18.31 18.97 -8.44
C SER A 435 18.92 19.99 -7.47
N SER A 436 19.65 20.97 -8.01
CA SER A 436 20.29 22.03 -7.23
C SER A 436 20.32 23.36 -7.99
N GLU A 437 20.12 24.45 -7.26
CA GLU A 437 20.13 25.80 -7.83
C GLU A 437 21.50 26.33 -8.23
N ASN A 438 21.48 27.26 -9.17
CA ASN A 438 22.64 27.87 -9.80
C ASN A 438 23.25 29.03 -8.99
N SER A 439 23.47 28.92 -7.71
CA SER A 439 24.17 29.98 -7.00
C SER A 439 25.53 29.46 -6.50
N GLY A 440 26.62 29.92 -7.09
CA GLY A 440 28.00 29.51 -6.91
C GLY A 440 28.58 29.48 -5.48
N LEU A 441 27.73 29.42 -4.48
CA LEU A 441 28.07 29.29 -3.06
C LEU A 441 27.63 27.94 -2.45
N ARG A 442 27.08 27.02 -3.27
CA ARG A 442 26.35 25.88 -2.72
C ARG A 442 26.78 24.54 -3.33
N ASN A 443 28.07 24.29 -3.38
CA ASN A 443 28.55 22.94 -3.59
C ASN A 443 28.18 22.13 -2.36
N GLY A 444 27.23 21.20 -2.53
CA GLY A 444 26.85 20.23 -1.52
C GLY A 444 27.47 18.88 -1.77
N ALA A 445 27.41 18.02 -0.78
CA ALA A 445 27.69 16.62 -0.90
C ALA A 445 26.56 15.82 -0.23
N LEU A 446 26.29 14.63 -0.75
CA LEU A 446 25.48 13.63 -0.11
C LEU A 446 26.40 12.52 0.36
N GLU A 447 26.56 12.39 1.67
CA GLU A 447 27.30 11.30 2.29
C GLU A 447 26.36 10.10 2.46
N ILE A 448 26.82 8.92 2.07
CA ILE A 448 26.11 7.66 2.26
C ILE A 448 26.80 6.96 3.44
N ARG A 449 26.07 6.76 4.54
CA ARG A 449 26.60 6.25 5.81
C ARG A 449 25.80 5.05 6.29
N MET A 450 26.43 4.14 7.01
CA MET A 450 25.80 2.99 7.67
C MET A 450 25.53 3.28 9.13
N ASP A 451 24.45 2.70 9.63
CA ASP A 451 23.97 2.56 11.01
C ASP A 451 23.49 3.88 11.67
N ASN A 452 24.12 5.00 11.39
CA ASN A 452 23.69 6.29 11.91
C ASN A 452 24.32 7.45 11.11
N PRO A 453 23.83 8.71 11.27
CA PRO A 453 24.33 9.87 10.51
C PRO A 453 25.80 10.21 10.73
N ALA A 454 26.44 9.69 11.78
CA ALA A 454 27.88 9.80 12.05
C ALA A 454 28.62 8.47 11.84
N GLY A 455 27.92 7.44 11.37
CA GLY A 455 28.44 6.10 11.14
C GLY A 455 29.45 6.01 9.99
N GLU A 456 29.82 4.81 9.60
CA GLU A 456 30.80 4.57 8.55
C GLU A 456 30.38 5.23 7.23
N LEU A 457 31.29 6.05 6.67
CA LEU A 457 31.09 6.65 5.35
C LEU A 457 31.41 5.60 4.28
N ILE A 458 30.39 5.11 3.58
CA ILE A 458 30.52 4.10 2.53
C ILE A 458 30.54 4.69 1.12
N GLY A 459 30.16 5.96 0.95
CA GLY A 459 30.22 6.67 -0.32
C GLY A 459 29.91 8.16 -0.16
N GLU A 460 30.27 8.93 -1.18
CA GLU A 460 29.97 10.37 -1.25
C GLU A 460 29.62 10.76 -2.68
N VAL A 461 28.56 11.55 -2.86
CA VAL A 461 28.19 12.19 -4.12
C VAL A 461 28.38 13.68 -3.99
N LYS A 462 29.28 14.26 -4.79
CA LYS A 462 29.42 15.71 -4.88
C LYS A 462 28.29 16.27 -5.75
N ILE A 463 27.56 17.24 -5.22
CA ILE A 463 26.42 17.83 -5.88
C ILE A 463 26.75 19.29 -6.23
N GLU A 464 27.01 19.50 -7.51
CA GLU A 464 27.13 20.81 -8.12
C GLU A 464 25.75 21.31 -8.60
N SER A 465 25.68 22.56 -9.04
CA SER A 465 24.47 23.08 -9.66
C SER A 465 24.02 22.22 -10.85
N THR A 466 22.75 21.85 -10.85
CA THR A 466 22.10 21.18 -12.01
C THR A 466 21.42 22.15 -12.97
N GLY A 467 21.50 23.45 -12.69
CA GLY A 467 20.88 24.49 -13.52
C GLY A 467 19.51 24.97 -13.04
N GLY A 468 19.01 24.43 -11.92
CA GLY A 468 17.73 24.86 -11.33
C GLY A 468 17.09 23.79 -10.48
N ARG A 469 16.04 24.18 -9.75
CA ARG A 469 15.32 23.31 -8.78
C ARG A 469 14.53 22.19 -9.44
N ILE A 470 14.26 22.29 -10.73
CA ILE A 470 13.48 21.31 -11.51
C ILE A 470 14.35 20.59 -12.54
N ASN A 471 15.63 20.92 -12.60
CA ASN A 471 16.57 20.30 -13.53
C ASN A 471 17.27 19.13 -12.82
N TYR A 472 16.60 17.98 -12.82
CA TYR A 472 17.12 16.78 -12.18
C TYR A 472 18.22 16.13 -13.02
N ARG A 473 19.21 15.55 -12.31
CA ARG A 473 20.28 14.75 -12.89
C ARG A 473 20.55 13.56 -12.01
N VAL A 474 20.82 12.42 -12.63
CA VAL A 474 21.31 11.23 -11.94
C VAL A 474 22.82 11.35 -11.76
N LEU A 475 23.24 11.33 -10.50
CA LEU A 475 24.66 11.27 -10.10
C LEU A 475 24.96 9.90 -9.52
N THR A 476 26.22 9.45 -9.67
CA THR A 476 26.63 8.10 -9.26
C THR A 476 27.95 8.15 -8.49
N THR A 477 28.11 7.27 -7.50
CA THR A 477 29.37 7.06 -6.80
C THR A 477 29.62 5.58 -6.51
N HIS A 478 30.89 5.20 -6.31
CA HIS A 478 31.23 3.86 -5.85
C HIS A 478 30.95 3.72 -4.36
N ILE A 479 30.55 2.51 -3.98
CA ILE A 479 30.26 2.16 -2.58
C ILE A 479 31.37 1.26 -2.02
N SER A 480 31.73 1.52 -0.75
CA SER A 480 32.70 0.73 0.00
C SER A 480 32.34 -0.77 -0.03
N PRO A 481 33.32 -1.67 -0.12
CA PRO A 481 33.10 -3.10 0.04
C PRO A 481 32.53 -3.52 1.40
N SER A 482 32.56 -2.65 2.40
CA SER A 482 31.97 -2.88 3.72
C SER A 482 30.45 -2.88 3.71
N ALA A 483 29.79 -2.26 2.71
CA ALA A 483 28.34 -2.26 2.58
C ALA A 483 27.79 -3.66 2.21
N LYS A 484 27.58 -4.52 3.19
CA LYS A 484 27.12 -5.91 3.09
C LYS A 484 26.24 -6.27 4.26
N GLY A 485 25.27 -7.19 4.05
CA GLY A 485 24.34 -7.59 5.09
C GLY A 485 23.30 -6.50 5.40
N VAL A 486 22.70 -6.58 6.57
CA VAL A 486 21.63 -5.66 7.00
C VAL A 486 22.20 -4.56 7.88
N HIS A 487 21.95 -3.32 7.50
CA HIS A 487 22.39 -2.11 8.21
C HIS A 487 21.34 -1.01 8.08
N ASP A 488 21.35 -0.04 8.97
CA ASP A 488 20.65 1.21 8.71
C ASP A 488 21.43 2.01 7.65
N LEU A 489 20.68 2.68 6.78
CA LEU A 489 21.24 3.56 5.75
C LEU A 489 20.91 5.00 6.12
N CYS A 490 21.94 5.85 6.17
CA CYS A 490 21.77 7.30 6.34
C CYS A 490 22.32 8.07 5.13
N LEU A 491 21.47 8.89 4.53
CA LEU A 491 21.81 9.82 3.46
C LEU A 491 21.94 11.23 4.06
N VAL A 492 23.17 11.70 4.27
CA VAL A 492 23.46 12.92 5.02
C VAL A 492 23.89 14.04 4.08
N ALA A 493 23.18 15.16 4.09
CA ALA A 493 23.55 16.33 3.30
C ALA A 493 24.64 17.15 3.98
N ARG A 494 25.65 17.54 3.22
CA ARG A 494 26.74 18.43 3.65
C ARG A 494 26.90 19.59 2.69
N GLY A 495 27.10 20.78 3.25
CA GLY A 495 27.35 21.96 2.43
C GLY A 495 27.74 23.17 3.27
N LYS A 496 28.12 24.26 2.62
CA LYS A 496 28.38 25.52 3.28
C LYS A 496 27.10 26.36 3.30
N GLY A 497 26.20 26.03 4.21
CA GLY A 497 24.99 26.81 4.48
C GLY A 497 25.21 27.72 5.70
N THR A 498 24.99 29.05 5.56
CA THR A 498 25.17 29.99 6.66
C THR A 498 23.94 30.19 7.53
N THR A 499 22.83 29.50 7.26
CA THR A 499 21.60 29.54 8.06
C THR A 499 20.84 28.23 7.99
N THR A 500 20.21 27.83 9.08
CA THR A 500 19.46 26.62 9.35
C THR A 500 18.25 26.35 8.44
N GLN A 501 17.97 27.17 7.46
CA GLN A 501 16.79 27.05 6.59
C GLN A 501 17.12 27.02 5.09
N ARG A 502 18.38 26.87 4.70
CA ARG A 502 18.72 26.91 3.27
C ARG A 502 18.89 25.51 2.70
N ARG A 503 17.97 25.16 1.81
CA ARG A 503 18.05 24.00 0.95
C ARG A 503 19.35 24.04 0.13
N LEU A 504 20.12 22.95 0.18
CA LEU A 504 21.29 22.74 -0.65
C LEU A 504 20.87 22.14 -1.99
N PHE A 505 20.06 21.09 -1.96
CA PHE A 505 19.58 20.35 -3.13
C PHE A 505 18.29 19.60 -2.78
N ASN A 506 17.66 19.03 -3.81
CA ASN A 506 16.54 18.10 -3.67
C ASN A 506 16.95 16.71 -4.11
N ILE A 507 16.33 15.70 -3.54
CA ILE A 507 16.40 14.29 -3.94
C ILE A 507 14.99 13.82 -4.31
N THR A 508 14.85 13.12 -5.44
CA THR A 508 13.60 12.47 -5.85
C THR A 508 13.68 10.95 -5.78
N SER A 509 14.84 10.39 -6.09
CA SER A 509 15.04 8.95 -6.10
C SER A 509 16.48 8.56 -5.85
N PHE A 510 16.70 7.33 -5.40
CA PHE A 510 18.02 6.73 -5.30
C PHE A 510 17.95 5.19 -5.38
N GLY A 511 19.11 4.57 -5.49
CA GLY A 511 19.23 3.13 -5.46
C GLY A 511 20.68 2.66 -5.51
N PHE A 512 20.87 1.36 -5.39
CA PHE A 512 22.18 0.71 -5.44
C PHE A 512 22.24 -0.32 -6.57
N THR A 513 23.44 -0.64 -7.03
CA THR A 513 23.70 -1.79 -7.90
C THR A 513 24.47 -2.86 -7.12
N ARG A 514 24.23 -4.12 -7.46
CA ARG A 514 24.94 -5.27 -6.86
C ARG A 514 26.41 -5.31 -7.34
N ARG A 515 27.28 -5.87 -6.49
CA ARG A 515 28.64 -6.26 -6.88
C ARG A 515 28.64 -7.48 -7.77
#